data_cd4e597dffee8b534d9cc9939e42741c
#
_entry.id   cd4e597dffee8b534d9cc9939e42741c
#
_cell.length_a   1.000
_cell.length_b   1.000
_cell.length_c   1.000
_cell.angle_alpha   90.00
_cell.angle_beta   90.00
_cell.angle_gamma   90.00
#
_symmetry.space_group_name_H-M   'P 1'
#
loop_
_entity.id
_entity.type
_entity.pdbx_description
1 polymer ?
#
loop_
_entity_poly.entity_id
_entity_poly.type
_entity_poly.pdbx_seq_one_letter_code
_entity_poly.pdbx_strand_id
1 'polypeptide(L)'
;MSITDQLLAALLVYGLWLLFAAIAIASVGVPLPVTLMLVVAGSFVEQGEMKLWEVLATASGAAVLGDQIGYGLARWRGRNVVLAVARRFGDAGVLKAEDFTRRWGGAGIFFSRWLVTWLGPWLNLTSGMVRYPWRRFLFWDILGAVIWVGLYVMLGKIFSDRVQELMDLLGNLGWVNLGVFVAVVLGWKTVQYLRSQKSAPAR
;
A
#
# COMPACT_ATOMS: atom_id res chain seq x y z
N MET A 1 5.54 16.69 -22.42
CA MET A 1 5.00 15.45 -21.84
C MET A 1 4.98 15.65 -20.34
N SER A 2 3.80 15.52 -19.74
CA SER A 2 3.68 15.59 -18.28
C SER A 2 4.29 14.33 -17.64
N ILE A 3 4.60 14.39 -16.34
CA ILE A 3 5.06 13.20 -15.58
C ILE A 3 3.98 12.11 -15.67
N THR A 4 2.72 12.48 -15.74
CA THR A 4 1.58 11.59 -15.91
C THR A 4 1.62 10.86 -17.24
N ASP A 5 1.93 11.57 -18.36
CA ASP A 5 2.05 10.96 -19.70
C ASP A 5 3.23 9.97 -19.75
N GLN A 6 4.32 10.28 -19.06
CA GLN A 6 5.49 9.39 -18.96
C GLN A 6 5.17 8.13 -18.12
N LEU A 7 4.42 8.27 -17.04
CA LEU A 7 3.96 7.14 -16.25
C LEU A 7 2.95 6.28 -17.01
N LEU A 8 2.03 6.88 -17.75
CA LEU A 8 1.09 6.15 -18.60
C LEU A 8 1.81 5.42 -19.74
N ALA A 9 2.76 6.09 -20.43
CA ALA A 9 3.58 5.46 -21.46
C ALA A 9 4.46 4.32 -20.85
N ALA A 10 5.03 4.53 -19.67
CA ALA A 10 5.76 3.49 -18.96
C ALA A 10 4.84 2.34 -18.53
N LEU A 11 3.60 2.62 -18.14
CA LEU A 11 2.61 1.61 -17.81
C LEU A 11 2.21 0.78 -19.04
N LEU A 12 2.14 1.36 -20.24
CA LEU A 12 1.88 0.63 -21.48
C LEU A 12 3.07 -0.24 -21.90
N VAL A 13 4.31 0.22 -21.72
CA VAL A 13 5.51 -0.52 -22.12
C VAL A 13 5.96 -1.55 -21.08
N TYR A 14 5.90 -1.18 -19.80
CA TYR A 14 6.36 -2.02 -18.69
C TYR A 14 5.22 -2.50 -17.79
N GLY A 15 3.98 -2.22 -18.12
CA GLY A 15 2.72 -2.29 -17.41
C GLY A 15 2.68 -3.26 -16.25
N LEU A 16 2.76 -4.54 -16.53
CA LEU A 16 2.69 -5.59 -15.51
C LEU A 16 3.89 -5.57 -14.56
N TRP A 17 5.11 -5.27 -15.05
CA TRP A 17 6.31 -5.20 -14.20
C TRP A 17 6.29 -4.02 -13.26
N LEU A 18 5.83 -2.86 -13.76
CA LEU A 18 5.67 -1.66 -12.93
C LEU A 18 4.59 -1.86 -11.88
N LEU A 19 3.46 -2.46 -12.27
CA LEU A 19 2.37 -2.81 -11.36
C LEU A 19 2.84 -3.78 -10.28
N PHE A 20 3.58 -4.84 -10.67
CA PHE A 20 4.17 -5.80 -9.76
C PHE A 20 5.10 -5.12 -8.74
N ALA A 21 6.07 -4.33 -9.23
CA ALA A 21 7.04 -3.67 -8.38
C ALA A 21 6.37 -2.68 -7.41
N ALA A 22 5.44 -1.86 -7.91
CA ALA A 22 4.73 -0.88 -7.09
C ALA A 22 3.92 -1.55 -5.97
N ILE A 23 3.17 -2.62 -6.29
CA ILE A 23 2.37 -3.35 -5.31
C ILE A 23 3.27 -4.07 -4.30
N ALA A 24 4.33 -4.75 -4.75
CA ALA A 24 5.26 -5.43 -3.86
C ALA A 24 5.94 -4.47 -2.88
N ILE A 25 6.37 -3.30 -3.36
CA ILE A 25 6.98 -2.25 -2.53
C ILE A 25 5.96 -1.67 -1.54
N ALA A 26 4.72 -1.42 -2.00
CA ALA A 26 3.66 -0.91 -1.14
C ALA A 26 3.29 -1.90 -0.03
N SER A 27 3.28 -3.19 -0.32
CA SER A 27 2.99 -4.26 0.65
C SER A 27 4.02 -4.35 1.78
N VAL A 28 5.25 -3.90 1.52
CA VAL A 28 6.30 -3.79 2.58
C VAL A 28 6.10 -2.55 3.45
N GLY A 29 5.18 -1.65 3.09
CA GLY A 29 4.82 -0.48 3.90
C GLY A 29 5.21 0.88 3.31
N VAL A 30 5.62 0.93 2.05
CA VAL A 30 5.85 2.20 1.34
C VAL A 30 4.49 2.74 0.87
N PRO A 31 4.11 3.98 1.22
CA PRO A 31 2.82 4.54 0.81
C PRO A 31 2.83 4.90 -0.68
N LEU A 32 2.40 3.98 -1.52
CA LEU A 32 2.20 4.18 -2.95
C LEU A 32 0.70 4.12 -3.29
N PRO A 33 0.24 4.85 -4.31
CA PRO A 33 -1.17 4.90 -4.71
C PRO A 33 -1.58 3.66 -5.53
N VAL A 34 -1.28 2.45 -5.03
CA VAL A 34 -1.47 1.19 -5.76
C VAL A 34 -2.93 0.89 -6.10
N THR A 35 -3.86 1.36 -5.27
CA THR A 35 -5.30 1.23 -5.55
C THR A 35 -5.68 1.96 -6.83
N LEU A 36 -5.15 3.19 -7.01
CA LEU A 36 -5.35 3.95 -8.24
C LEU A 36 -4.71 3.24 -9.44
N MET A 37 -3.51 2.68 -9.27
CA MET A 37 -2.85 1.91 -10.33
C MET A 37 -3.66 0.68 -10.75
N LEU A 38 -4.34 0.00 -9.81
CA LEU A 38 -5.24 -1.12 -10.13
C LEU A 38 -6.47 -0.67 -10.92
N VAL A 39 -7.05 0.47 -10.57
CA VAL A 39 -8.18 1.06 -11.31
C VAL A 39 -7.76 1.43 -12.74
N VAL A 40 -6.60 2.04 -12.90
CA VAL A 40 -6.05 2.37 -14.23
C VAL A 40 -5.74 1.11 -15.04
N ALA A 41 -5.15 0.09 -14.42
CA ALA A 41 -4.92 -1.19 -15.09
C ALA A 41 -6.23 -1.86 -15.54
N GLY A 42 -7.30 -1.72 -14.73
CA GLY A 42 -8.65 -2.17 -15.10
C GLY A 42 -9.22 -1.43 -16.32
N SER A 43 -9.00 -0.13 -16.42
CA SER A 43 -9.34 0.66 -17.60
C SER A 43 -8.60 0.19 -18.86
N PHE A 44 -7.30 -0.12 -18.75
CA PHE A 44 -6.53 -0.68 -19.87
C PHE A 44 -7.00 -2.10 -20.28
N VAL A 45 -7.50 -2.87 -19.33
CA VAL A 45 -8.15 -4.16 -19.65
C VAL A 45 -9.41 -3.95 -20.50
N GLU A 46 -10.24 -2.96 -20.19
CA GLU A 46 -11.43 -2.64 -20.99
C GLU A 46 -11.08 -2.17 -22.40
N GLN A 47 -10.01 -1.39 -22.54
CA GLN A 47 -9.51 -0.89 -23.82
C GLN A 47 -8.81 -1.98 -24.66
N GLY A 48 -8.61 -3.19 -24.10
CA GLY A 48 -7.94 -4.30 -24.77
C GLY A 48 -6.40 -4.24 -24.76
N GLU A 49 -5.82 -3.24 -24.07
CA GLU A 49 -4.36 -3.05 -23.96
C GLU A 49 -3.71 -4.05 -23.00
N MET A 50 -4.48 -4.56 -22.02
CA MET A 50 -4.03 -5.56 -21.06
C MET A 50 -5.02 -6.71 -20.93
N LYS A 51 -4.51 -7.92 -20.67
CA LYS A 51 -5.36 -9.08 -20.41
C LYS A 51 -5.73 -9.15 -18.93
N LEU A 52 -7.02 -9.29 -18.65
CA LEU A 52 -7.56 -9.32 -17.29
C LEU A 52 -6.83 -10.32 -16.38
N TRP A 53 -6.64 -11.55 -16.84
CA TRP A 53 -6.00 -12.60 -16.03
C TRP A 53 -4.53 -12.30 -15.72
N GLU A 54 -3.80 -11.64 -16.64
CA GLU A 54 -2.41 -11.22 -16.42
C GLU A 54 -2.33 -10.16 -15.33
N VAL A 55 -3.22 -9.16 -15.38
CA VAL A 55 -3.31 -8.11 -14.35
C VAL A 55 -3.67 -8.72 -13.00
N LEU A 56 -4.71 -9.57 -12.94
CA LEU A 56 -5.14 -10.21 -11.70
C LEU A 56 -4.04 -11.09 -11.09
N ALA A 57 -3.39 -11.93 -11.90
CA ALA A 57 -2.34 -12.82 -11.43
C ALA A 57 -1.10 -12.04 -10.95
N THR A 58 -0.66 -11.06 -11.74
CA THR A 58 0.52 -10.24 -11.43
C THR A 58 0.31 -9.41 -10.17
N ALA A 59 -0.82 -8.70 -10.08
CA ALA A 59 -1.11 -7.83 -8.95
C ALA A 59 -1.34 -8.62 -7.65
N SER A 60 -2.13 -9.72 -7.71
CA SER A 60 -2.35 -10.57 -6.54
C SER A 60 -1.06 -11.27 -6.10
N GLY A 61 -0.26 -11.76 -7.05
CA GLY A 61 1.04 -12.36 -6.77
C GLY A 61 2.00 -11.39 -6.11
N ALA A 62 2.07 -10.14 -6.61
CA ALA A 62 2.90 -9.09 -6.04
C ALA A 62 2.49 -8.74 -4.61
N ALA A 63 1.17 -8.59 -4.36
CA ALA A 63 0.64 -8.30 -3.03
C ALA A 63 1.01 -9.43 -2.05
N VAL A 64 0.68 -10.68 -2.41
CA VAL A 64 0.98 -11.84 -1.57
C VAL A 64 2.49 -11.95 -1.30
N LEU A 65 3.34 -11.83 -2.32
CA LEU A 65 4.80 -11.90 -2.14
C LEU A 65 5.33 -10.83 -1.20
N GLY A 66 4.89 -9.58 -1.37
CA GLY A 66 5.27 -8.49 -0.47
C GLY A 66 4.83 -8.73 0.98
N ASP A 67 3.63 -9.25 1.16
CA ASP A 67 3.09 -9.58 2.47
C ASP A 67 3.82 -10.76 3.13
N GLN A 68 4.20 -11.79 2.34
CA GLN A 68 5.01 -12.91 2.84
C GLN A 68 6.41 -12.45 3.26
N ILE A 69 6.99 -11.46 2.57
CA ILE A 69 8.27 -10.85 2.99
C ILE A 69 8.12 -10.20 4.37
N GLY A 70 7.07 -9.38 4.56
CA GLY A 70 6.78 -8.74 5.84
C GLY A 70 6.58 -9.75 6.97
N TYR A 71 5.74 -10.74 6.75
CA TYR A 71 5.50 -11.84 7.70
C TYR A 71 6.78 -12.63 8.02
N GLY A 72 7.53 -13.05 6.98
CA GLY A 72 8.75 -13.84 7.12
C GLY A 72 9.85 -13.10 7.87
N LEU A 73 10.04 -11.82 7.56
CA LEU A 73 11.03 -10.97 8.21
C LEU A 73 10.76 -10.85 9.72
N ALA A 74 9.50 -10.60 10.10
CA ALA A 74 9.11 -10.51 11.50
C ALA A 74 9.16 -11.86 12.22
N ARG A 75 8.82 -12.95 11.52
CA ARG A 75 8.91 -14.31 12.08
C ARG A 75 10.36 -14.73 12.34
N TRP A 76 11.29 -14.33 11.47
CA TRP A 76 12.71 -14.71 11.59
C TRP A 76 13.46 -13.83 12.58
N ARG A 77 13.30 -12.51 12.47
CA ARG A 77 14.01 -11.52 13.31
C ARG A 77 13.25 -11.14 14.60
N GLY A 78 12.00 -11.58 14.74
CA GLY A 78 11.20 -11.43 15.92
C GLY A 78 10.89 -9.98 16.31
N ARG A 79 10.72 -9.78 17.62
CA ARG A 79 10.32 -8.51 18.22
C ARG A 79 11.23 -7.33 17.87
N ASN A 80 12.53 -7.57 17.63
CA ASN A 80 13.49 -6.50 17.37
C ASN A 80 13.20 -5.74 16.08
N VAL A 81 12.76 -6.42 15.00
CA VAL A 81 12.38 -5.75 13.74
C VAL A 81 11.11 -4.95 13.93
N VAL A 82 10.11 -5.54 14.59
CA VAL A 82 8.85 -4.86 14.85
C VAL A 82 9.07 -3.61 15.71
N LEU A 83 9.91 -3.69 16.74
CA LEU A 83 10.27 -2.54 17.58
C LEU A 83 11.08 -1.48 16.83
N ALA A 84 11.98 -1.88 15.93
CA ALA A 84 12.73 -0.93 15.10
C ALA A 84 11.79 -0.15 14.16
N VAL A 85 10.80 -0.82 13.56
CA VAL A 85 9.78 -0.19 12.74
C VAL A 85 8.83 0.65 13.60
N ALA A 86 8.43 0.15 14.78
CA ALA A 86 7.58 0.87 15.72
C ALA A 86 8.19 2.19 16.19
N ARG A 87 9.51 2.23 16.47
CA ARG A 87 10.22 3.47 16.84
C ARG A 87 10.11 4.56 15.77
N ARG A 88 9.98 4.17 14.51
CA ARG A 88 9.86 5.12 13.39
C ARG A 88 8.42 5.59 13.15
N PHE A 89 7.42 4.74 13.43
CA PHE A 89 6.01 4.97 13.10
C PHE A 89 5.09 5.03 14.34
N GLY A 90 5.61 4.79 15.53
CA GLY A 90 4.89 4.85 16.81
C GLY A 90 4.46 3.48 17.35
N ASP A 91 4.68 3.28 18.66
CA ASP A 91 4.41 2.00 19.35
C ASP A 91 2.92 1.63 19.39
N ALA A 92 2.03 2.64 19.35
CA ALA A 92 0.59 2.42 19.43
C ALA A 92 0.02 1.59 18.26
N GLY A 93 0.64 1.67 17.07
CA GLY A 93 0.25 0.89 15.90
C GLY A 93 0.54 -0.59 16.06
N VAL A 94 1.69 -0.93 16.61
CA VAL A 94 2.12 -2.34 16.84
C VAL A 94 1.23 -3.01 17.87
N LEU A 95 0.98 -2.36 19.01
CA LEU A 95 0.14 -2.92 20.07
C LEU A 95 -1.30 -3.18 19.59
N LYS A 96 -1.86 -2.23 18.84
CA LYS A 96 -3.19 -2.40 18.23
C LYS A 96 -3.22 -3.55 17.22
N ALA A 97 -2.21 -3.67 16.36
CA ALA A 97 -2.14 -4.73 15.37
C ALA A 97 -1.91 -6.11 16.02
N GLU A 98 -1.13 -6.19 17.12
CA GLU A 98 -0.93 -7.42 17.88
C GLU A 98 -2.24 -7.89 18.54
N ASP A 99 -2.95 -7.00 19.23
CA ASP A 99 -4.24 -7.29 19.85
C ASP A 99 -5.29 -7.69 18.80
N PHE A 100 -5.32 -6.97 17.67
CA PHE A 100 -6.20 -7.28 16.55
C PHE A 100 -5.90 -8.67 15.95
N THR A 101 -4.62 -9.00 15.74
CA THR A 101 -4.22 -10.33 15.24
C THR A 101 -4.60 -11.45 16.20
N ARG A 102 -4.47 -11.22 17.52
CA ARG A 102 -4.87 -12.20 18.55
C ARG A 102 -6.39 -12.41 18.61
N ARG A 103 -7.18 -11.35 18.47
CA ARG A 103 -8.66 -11.40 18.57
C ARG A 103 -9.31 -11.92 17.29
N TRP A 104 -8.89 -11.42 16.14
CA TRP A 104 -9.55 -11.65 14.86
C TRP A 104 -8.86 -12.71 13.98
N GLY A 105 -7.60 -13.04 14.25
CA GLY A 105 -6.85 -14.06 13.54
C GLY A 105 -6.91 -13.89 12.02
N GLY A 106 -7.33 -14.94 11.30
CA GLY A 106 -7.41 -14.94 9.85
C GLY A 106 -8.42 -13.95 9.28
N ALA A 107 -9.59 -13.81 9.94
CA ALA A 107 -10.59 -12.81 9.53
C ALA A 107 -10.01 -11.39 9.62
N GLY A 108 -9.20 -11.10 10.63
CA GLY A 108 -8.51 -9.82 10.76
C GLY A 108 -7.57 -9.54 9.60
N ILE A 109 -6.80 -10.54 9.17
CA ILE A 109 -5.90 -10.43 8.01
C ILE A 109 -6.71 -10.11 6.75
N PHE A 110 -7.80 -10.84 6.52
CA PHE A 110 -8.69 -10.62 5.38
C PHE A 110 -9.29 -9.21 5.36
N PHE A 111 -9.93 -8.80 6.45
CA PHE A 111 -10.61 -7.50 6.53
C PHE A 111 -9.65 -6.32 6.52
N SER A 112 -8.39 -6.49 6.94
CA SER A 112 -7.39 -5.43 6.90
C SER A 112 -7.10 -4.94 5.48
N ARG A 113 -7.28 -5.79 4.48
CA ARG A 113 -7.09 -5.43 3.07
C ARG A 113 -8.14 -4.43 2.57
N TRP A 114 -9.31 -4.41 3.20
CA TRP A 114 -10.48 -3.65 2.77
C TRP A 114 -10.76 -2.43 3.61
N LEU A 115 -10.80 -2.62 4.93
CA LEU A 115 -11.28 -1.60 5.86
C LEU A 115 -10.15 -0.68 6.33
N VAL A 116 -8.93 -1.20 6.44
CA VAL A 116 -7.82 -0.48 7.07
C VAL A 116 -6.52 -0.76 6.32
N THR A 117 -6.47 -0.35 5.06
CA THR A 117 -5.34 -0.64 4.15
C THR A 117 -3.98 -0.23 4.72
N TRP A 118 -3.90 0.86 5.49
CA TRP A 118 -2.67 1.30 6.15
C TRP A 118 -2.22 0.36 7.30
N LEU A 119 -3.12 -0.49 7.80
CA LEU A 119 -2.82 -1.46 8.86
C LEU A 119 -2.22 -2.77 8.30
N GLY A 120 -2.37 -3.02 6.98
CA GLY A 120 -1.90 -4.25 6.32
C GLY A 120 -0.45 -4.60 6.62
N PRO A 121 0.53 -3.72 6.36
CA PRO A 121 1.94 -4.00 6.66
C PRO A 121 2.20 -4.31 8.13
N TRP A 122 1.49 -3.65 9.05
CA TRP A 122 1.59 -3.91 10.48
C TRP A 122 1.06 -5.28 10.86
N LEU A 123 -0.05 -5.70 10.26
CA LEU A 123 -0.63 -7.03 10.50
C LEU A 123 0.27 -8.15 9.95
N ASN A 124 0.95 -7.93 8.83
CA ASN A 124 1.93 -8.86 8.31
C ASN A 124 3.09 -9.05 9.29
N LEU A 125 3.66 -7.93 9.79
CA LEU A 125 4.73 -7.95 10.78
C LEU A 125 4.28 -8.58 12.10
N THR A 126 3.14 -8.17 12.65
CA THR A 126 2.65 -8.69 13.95
C THR A 126 2.24 -10.14 13.86
N SER A 127 1.64 -10.59 12.75
CA SER A 127 1.32 -11.99 12.49
C SER A 127 2.57 -12.86 12.49
N GLY A 128 3.65 -12.38 11.87
CA GLY A 128 4.97 -13.03 11.92
C GLY A 128 5.55 -13.09 13.33
N MET A 129 5.49 -11.97 14.07
CA MET A 129 5.99 -11.84 15.44
C MET A 129 5.29 -12.78 16.42
N VAL A 130 3.96 -12.84 16.42
CA VAL A 130 3.16 -13.74 17.26
C VAL A 130 3.19 -15.19 16.77
N ARG A 131 3.95 -15.47 15.71
CA ARG A 131 4.07 -16.80 15.09
C ARG A 131 2.72 -17.38 14.67
N TYR A 132 1.81 -16.53 14.16
CA TYR A 132 0.54 -17.02 13.59
C TYR A 132 0.81 -18.11 12.56
N PRO A 133 0.03 -19.21 12.49
CA PRO A 133 0.31 -20.34 11.58
C PRO A 133 0.40 -19.89 10.11
N TRP A 134 1.55 -20.10 9.48
CA TRP A 134 1.84 -19.61 8.12
C TRP A 134 0.80 -20.03 7.08
N ARG A 135 0.35 -21.29 7.10
CA ARG A 135 -0.65 -21.79 6.15
C ARG A 135 -1.98 -21.03 6.28
N ARG A 136 -2.40 -20.69 7.51
CA ARG A 136 -3.62 -19.91 7.74
C ARG A 136 -3.42 -18.45 7.33
N PHE A 137 -2.24 -17.87 7.60
CA PHE A 137 -1.88 -16.55 7.14
C PHE A 137 -1.95 -16.47 5.62
N LEU A 138 -1.27 -17.37 4.91
CA LEU A 138 -1.23 -17.42 3.45
C LEU A 138 -2.61 -17.58 2.82
N PHE A 139 -3.47 -18.45 3.38
CA PHE A 139 -4.82 -18.65 2.88
C PHE A 139 -5.65 -17.36 2.94
N TRP A 140 -5.70 -16.69 4.08
CA TRP A 140 -6.47 -15.46 4.26
C TRP A 140 -5.86 -14.28 3.50
N ASP A 141 -4.55 -14.26 3.35
CA ASP A 141 -3.80 -13.30 2.59
C ASP A 141 -4.12 -13.38 1.09
N ILE A 142 -4.00 -14.58 0.50
CA ILE A 142 -4.35 -14.82 -0.90
C ILE A 142 -5.82 -14.45 -1.15
N LEU A 143 -6.73 -14.93 -0.32
CA LEU A 143 -8.16 -14.64 -0.47
C LEU A 143 -8.43 -13.13 -0.44
N GLY A 144 -7.84 -12.42 0.53
CA GLY A 144 -7.97 -10.98 0.65
C GLY A 144 -7.36 -10.22 -0.52
N ALA A 145 -6.16 -10.61 -0.95
CA ALA A 145 -5.47 -9.98 -2.07
C ALA A 145 -6.21 -10.15 -3.40
N VAL A 146 -6.65 -11.37 -3.72
CA VAL A 146 -7.39 -11.67 -4.97
C VAL A 146 -8.69 -10.89 -5.04
N ILE A 147 -9.45 -10.86 -3.95
CA ILE A 147 -10.70 -10.12 -3.92
C ILE A 147 -10.44 -8.60 -3.99
N TRP A 148 -9.44 -8.09 -3.26
CA TRP A 148 -9.07 -6.68 -3.29
C TRP A 148 -8.64 -6.23 -4.70
N VAL A 149 -7.70 -6.95 -5.32
CA VAL A 149 -7.25 -6.68 -6.69
C VAL A 149 -8.41 -6.78 -7.67
N GLY A 150 -9.20 -7.87 -7.58
CA GLY A 150 -10.36 -8.09 -8.44
C GLY A 150 -11.37 -6.95 -8.38
N LEU A 151 -11.69 -6.47 -7.17
CA LEU A 151 -12.62 -5.36 -6.99
C LEU A 151 -12.13 -4.10 -7.72
N TYR A 152 -10.89 -3.65 -7.47
CA TYR A 152 -10.40 -2.40 -8.03
C TYR A 152 -10.13 -2.48 -9.53
N VAL A 153 -9.66 -3.62 -10.04
CA VAL A 153 -9.52 -3.86 -11.47
C VAL A 153 -10.90 -3.86 -12.15
N MET A 154 -11.90 -4.50 -11.56
CA MET A 154 -13.27 -4.50 -12.10
C MET A 154 -13.91 -3.11 -12.05
N LEU A 155 -13.69 -2.35 -10.98
CA LEU A 155 -14.13 -0.95 -10.92
C LEU A 155 -13.49 -0.13 -12.05
N GLY A 156 -12.19 -0.29 -12.28
CA GLY A 156 -11.50 0.40 -13.38
C GLY A 156 -12.02 -0.02 -14.74
N LYS A 157 -12.34 -1.31 -14.93
CA LYS A 157 -12.92 -1.83 -16.15
C LYS A 157 -14.32 -1.25 -16.41
N ILE A 158 -15.20 -1.25 -15.41
CA ILE A 158 -16.59 -0.78 -15.55
C ILE A 158 -16.66 0.74 -15.76
N PHE A 159 -15.77 1.49 -15.12
CA PHE A 159 -15.74 2.96 -15.17
C PHE A 159 -14.62 3.49 -16.08
N SER A 160 -14.21 2.72 -17.09
CA SER A 160 -13.07 3.04 -17.96
C SER A 160 -13.15 4.44 -18.55
N ASP A 161 -14.30 4.85 -19.07
CA ASP A 161 -14.52 6.17 -19.69
C ASP A 161 -14.32 7.31 -18.67
N ARG A 162 -14.74 7.08 -17.42
CA ARG A 162 -14.59 8.07 -16.34
C ARG A 162 -13.21 8.08 -15.71
N VAL A 163 -12.48 6.97 -15.80
CA VAL A 163 -11.09 6.92 -15.33
C VAL A 163 -10.21 7.84 -16.17
N GLN A 164 -10.43 7.93 -17.48
CA GLN A 164 -9.74 8.88 -18.35
C GLN A 164 -10.02 10.33 -17.95
N GLU A 165 -11.28 10.69 -17.76
CA GLU A 165 -11.66 12.04 -17.27
C GLU A 165 -11.01 12.37 -15.92
N LEU A 166 -10.98 11.39 -15.00
CA LEU A 166 -10.33 11.54 -13.69
C LEU A 166 -8.81 11.68 -13.81
N MET A 167 -8.18 10.95 -14.73
CA MET A 167 -6.73 11.06 -14.96
C MET A 167 -6.36 12.44 -15.53
N ASP A 168 -7.17 12.99 -16.43
CA ASP A 168 -7.01 14.35 -16.95
C ASP A 168 -7.19 15.40 -15.87
N LEU A 169 -8.20 15.24 -14.99
CA LEU A 169 -8.41 16.09 -13.82
C LEU A 169 -7.25 15.98 -12.82
N LEU A 170 -6.80 14.76 -12.50
CA LEU A 170 -5.69 14.52 -11.59
C LEU A 170 -4.35 14.97 -12.18
N GLY A 171 -4.17 14.87 -13.50
CA GLY A 171 -3.00 15.41 -14.18
C GLY A 171 -2.89 16.92 -13.99
N ASN A 172 -4.02 17.64 -14.07
CA ASN A 172 -4.08 19.07 -13.81
C ASN A 172 -3.97 19.42 -12.30
N LEU A 173 -4.47 18.54 -11.42
CA LEU A 173 -4.41 18.71 -9.96
C LEU A 173 -3.12 18.14 -9.34
N GLY A 174 -2.32 17.40 -10.08
CA GLY A 174 -1.09 16.75 -9.58
C GLY A 174 -0.11 17.74 -8.97
N TRP A 175 0.01 18.92 -9.56
CA TRP A 175 0.81 20.02 -9.02
C TRP A 175 0.25 20.61 -7.72
N VAL A 176 -1.08 20.64 -7.59
CA VAL A 176 -1.75 21.12 -6.36
C VAL A 176 -1.53 20.12 -5.23
N ASN A 177 -1.66 18.81 -5.50
CA ASN A 177 -1.41 17.77 -4.50
C ASN A 177 0.06 17.71 -4.07
N LEU A 178 1.00 17.87 -5.01
CA LEU A 178 2.43 17.99 -4.71
C LEU A 178 2.70 19.24 -3.86
N GLY A 179 2.09 20.37 -4.20
CA GLY A 179 2.20 21.61 -3.44
C GLY A 179 1.66 21.48 -2.01
N VAL A 180 0.50 20.84 -1.83
CA VAL A 180 -0.08 20.55 -0.51
C VAL A 180 0.80 19.59 0.27
N PHE A 181 1.33 18.52 -0.34
CA PHE A 181 2.24 17.59 0.32
C PHE A 181 3.53 18.30 0.79
N VAL A 182 4.14 19.09 -0.08
CA VAL A 182 5.34 19.90 0.26
C VAL A 182 5.03 20.90 1.38
N ALA A 183 3.88 21.58 1.32
CA ALA A 183 3.45 22.53 2.35
C ALA A 183 3.24 21.85 3.71
N VAL A 184 2.63 20.66 3.73
CA VAL A 184 2.43 19.86 4.94
C VAL A 184 3.77 19.40 5.53
N VAL A 185 4.70 18.93 4.69
CA VAL A 185 6.04 18.48 5.13
C VAL A 185 6.87 19.66 5.66
N LEU A 186 6.82 20.80 4.98
CA LEU A 186 7.52 22.01 5.43
C LEU A 186 6.88 22.59 6.71
N GLY A 187 5.56 22.63 6.78
CA GLY A 187 4.84 23.04 7.99
C GLY A 187 5.17 22.15 9.19
N TRP A 188 5.22 20.84 8.99
CA TRP A 188 5.64 19.89 10.03
C TRP A 188 7.08 20.13 10.50
N LYS A 189 8.02 20.30 9.56
CA LYS A 189 9.42 20.61 9.90
C LYS A 189 9.56 21.94 10.65
N THR A 190 8.82 22.97 10.23
CA THR A 190 8.81 24.28 10.88
C THR A 190 8.29 24.19 12.31
N VAL A 191 7.18 23.46 12.53
CA VAL A 191 6.64 23.23 13.88
C VAL A 191 7.63 22.46 14.76
N GLN A 192 8.31 21.44 14.22
CA GLN A 192 9.34 20.73 14.96
C GLN A 192 10.52 21.65 15.32
N TYR A 193 10.97 22.48 14.39
CA TYR A 193 12.07 23.45 14.63
C TYR A 193 11.71 24.47 15.71
N LEU A 194 10.50 25.01 15.66
CA LEU A 194 10.02 25.97 16.66
C LEU A 194 9.84 25.34 18.06
N ARG A 195 9.42 24.06 18.11
CA ARG A 195 9.33 23.31 19.38
C ARG A 195 10.73 23.03 19.98
N SER A 196 11.72 22.74 19.16
CA SER A 196 13.09 22.49 19.64
C SER A 196 13.76 23.76 20.19
N GLN A 197 13.43 24.94 19.67
CA GLN A 197 13.93 26.21 20.20
C GLN A 197 13.30 26.60 21.55
N LYS A 198 12.01 26.23 21.79
CA LYS A 198 11.34 26.47 23.06
C LYS A 198 11.84 25.59 24.22
N SER A 199 12.57 24.52 23.91
CA SER A 199 13.11 23.56 24.90
C SER A 199 14.56 23.85 25.29
N ALA A 200 15.17 24.91 24.78
CA ALA A 200 16.49 25.34 25.22
C ALA A 200 16.36 26.11 26.55
N PRO A 201 16.98 25.64 27.66
CA PRO A 201 16.94 26.34 28.91
C PRO A 201 17.69 27.69 28.77
N ALA A 202 17.03 28.76 29.22
CA ALA A 202 17.67 30.06 29.37
C ALA A 202 18.90 29.93 30.30
N ARG A 203 20.07 30.24 29.77
CA ARG A 203 21.32 30.37 30.53
C ARG A 203 21.32 31.73 31.23
#